data_695544be6a43422a26d5eac266da3ca6
#
_entry.id   695544be6a43422a26d5eac266da3ca6
#
_cell.length_a   1.000
_cell.length_b   1.000
_cell.length_c   1.000
_cell.angle_alpha   90.00
_cell.angle_beta   90.00
_cell.angle_gamma   90.00
#
_symmetry.space_group_name_H-M   'P 1'
#
loop_
_entity.id
_entity.type
_entity.pdbx_description
1 polymer ?
#
loop_
_entity_poly.entity_id
_entity_poly.type
_entity_poly.pdbx_seq_one_letter_code
_entity_poly.pdbx_strand_id
1 'polypeptide(L)'
;MSVLTSWLYPLQGIVLLTSSPQLLRVVLKFLAVVTAASLALTVGWIHLAWQPHLALVARVFGLNLFAKLVTLLLLLTESALPVYAVFDHRFRRMQRQLFTATLRMKGVQVAPMSQADAAALTAHLAKQQQQQRQQIAAASGKTGLAAGAAASLASFAWRLLLKPQPQEGLLLRKARDMFTLGTSLVLPPLLPLYAYRDSAAEAASLLASYWHSKGATSAEAQALLADARGWELRGFGLVALGLSYIPLASWALGLSNTVGAALLAADLEARGVPLLPKGRAG
;
A
#
# COMPACT_ATOMS: atom_id res chain seq x y z
N MET A 1 0.94 23.82 12.54
CA MET A 1 0.97 23.58 11.08
C MET A 1 -0.32 22.91 10.71
N SER A 2 -0.95 23.33 9.61
CA SER A 2 -2.26 22.84 9.21
C SER A 2 -2.18 21.43 8.62
N VAL A 3 -3.28 20.70 8.65
CA VAL A 3 -3.48 19.38 7.98
C VAL A 3 -2.98 19.38 6.53
N LEU A 4 -3.00 20.54 5.86
CA LEU A 4 -2.52 20.74 4.49
C LEU A 4 -1.02 20.49 4.31
N THR A 5 -0.19 20.58 5.36
CA THR A 5 1.25 20.36 5.22
C THR A 5 1.63 18.89 5.12
N SER A 6 0.82 17.97 5.66
CA SER A 6 1.10 16.53 5.56
C SER A 6 1.11 16.02 4.12
N TRP A 7 0.33 16.62 3.23
CA TRP A 7 0.26 16.28 1.81
C TRP A 7 1.55 16.57 1.05
N LEU A 8 2.38 17.45 1.59
CA LEU A 8 3.63 17.85 0.96
C LEU A 8 4.81 16.91 1.27
N TYR A 9 4.71 16.07 2.32
CA TYR A 9 5.83 15.20 2.69
C TYR A 9 6.27 14.21 1.60
N PRO A 10 5.38 13.59 0.80
CA PRO A 10 5.84 12.76 -0.31
C PRO A 10 6.69 13.54 -1.32
N LEU A 11 6.31 14.80 -1.63
CA LEU A 11 7.06 15.67 -2.51
C LEU A 11 8.38 16.12 -1.87
N GLN A 12 8.38 16.47 -0.58
CA GLN A 12 9.61 16.77 0.17
C GLN A 12 10.54 15.57 0.21
N GLY A 13 9.99 14.35 0.24
CA GLY A 13 10.75 13.11 0.12
C GLY A 13 11.53 13.03 -1.20
N ILE A 14 10.91 13.43 -2.32
CA ILE A 14 11.59 13.51 -3.63
C ILE A 14 12.73 14.53 -3.54
N VAL A 15 12.46 15.74 -3.03
CA VAL A 15 13.46 16.79 -2.93
C VAL A 15 14.63 16.36 -2.05
N LEU A 16 14.37 15.78 -0.88
CA LEU A 16 15.43 15.32 0.02
C LEU A 16 16.24 14.18 -0.59
N LEU A 17 15.56 13.23 -1.26
CA LEU A 17 16.23 12.10 -1.91
C LEU A 17 17.16 12.58 -3.03
N THR A 18 16.71 13.51 -3.86
CA THR A 18 17.50 14.06 -4.97
C THR A 18 18.61 15.00 -4.53
N SER A 19 18.40 15.76 -3.44
CA SER A 19 19.40 16.66 -2.88
C SER A 19 20.47 15.97 -2.02
N SER A 20 20.24 14.71 -1.60
CA SER A 20 21.19 13.94 -0.80
C SER A 20 21.95 12.92 -1.65
N PRO A 21 23.23 13.19 -2.03
CA PRO A 21 24.00 12.28 -2.90
C PRO A 21 24.17 10.87 -2.33
N GLN A 22 24.21 10.75 -1.00
CA GLN A 22 24.36 9.47 -0.30
C GLN A 22 23.11 8.61 -0.46
N LEU A 23 21.91 9.17 -0.21
CA LEU A 23 20.64 8.47 -0.37
C LEU A 23 20.39 8.15 -1.86
N LEU A 24 20.63 9.14 -2.72
CA LEU A 24 20.43 8.99 -4.16
C LEU A 24 21.30 7.86 -4.75
N ARG A 25 22.58 7.79 -4.38
CA ARG A 25 23.48 6.71 -4.86
C ARG A 25 22.99 5.32 -4.48
N VAL A 26 22.49 5.14 -3.25
CA VAL A 26 21.96 3.87 -2.76
C VAL A 26 20.71 3.50 -3.54
N VAL A 27 19.80 4.45 -3.73
CA VAL A 27 18.56 4.24 -4.46
C VAL A 27 18.83 3.94 -5.94
N LEU A 28 19.71 4.69 -6.60
CA LEU A 28 20.05 4.47 -8.02
C LEU A 28 20.67 3.08 -8.24
N LYS A 29 21.58 2.63 -7.36
CA LYS A 29 22.13 1.27 -7.44
C LYS A 29 21.03 0.21 -7.34
N PHE A 30 20.12 0.37 -6.37
CA PHE A 30 18.99 -0.55 -6.21
C PHE A 30 18.08 -0.54 -7.43
N LEU A 31 17.68 0.65 -7.90
CA LEU A 31 16.83 0.79 -9.09
C LEU A 31 17.48 0.19 -10.34
N ALA A 32 18.77 0.40 -10.55
CA ALA A 32 19.48 -0.19 -11.69
C ALA A 32 19.42 -1.72 -11.69
N VAL A 33 19.65 -2.35 -10.53
CA VAL A 33 19.57 -3.80 -10.37
C VAL A 33 18.12 -4.30 -10.59
N VAL A 34 17.14 -3.63 -9.98
CA VAL A 34 15.74 -4.01 -10.12
C VAL A 34 15.27 -3.85 -11.55
N THR A 35 15.61 -2.74 -12.21
CA THR A 35 15.21 -2.48 -13.60
C THR A 35 15.83 -3.50 -14.56
N ALA A 36 17.14 -3.76 -14.43
CA ALA A 36 17.82 -4.76 -15.26
C ALA A 36 17.23 -6.17 -15.10
N ALA A 37 17.01 -6.58 -13.86
CA ALA A 37 16.44 -7.91 -13.59
C ALA A 37 14.95 -7.98 -13.97
N SER A 38 14.19 -6.91 -13.77
CA SER A 38 12.77 -6.84 -14.21
C SER A 38 12.67 -6.93 -15.74
N LEU A 39 13.55 -6.23 -16.46
CA LEU A 39 13.59 -6.30 -17.91
C LEU A 39 13.91 -7.72 -18.38
N ALA A 40 14.92 -8.35 -17.80
CA ALA A 40 15.30 -9.73 -18.13
C ALA A 40 14.17 -10.72 -17.86
N LEU A 41 13.49 -10.61 -16.72
CA LEU A 41 12.33 -11.44 -16.35
C LEU A 41 11.15 -11.22 -17.31
N THR A 42 10.86 -9.96 -17.63
CA THR A 42 9.75 -9.61 -18.54
C THR A 42 10.00 -10.13 -19.94
N VAL A 43 11.22 -9.91 -20.50
CA VAL A 43 11.60 -10.43 -21.80
C VAL A 43 11.56 -11.96 -21.83
N GLY A 44 12.11 -12.61 -20.83
CA GLY A 44 12.06 -14.06 -20.69
C GLY A 44 10.63 -14.59 -20.60
N TRP A 45 9.76 -13.94 -19.82
CA TRP A 45 8.36 -14.30 -19.70
C TRP A 45 7.59 -14.14 -21.03
N ILE A 46 7.78 -13.01 -21.71
CA ILE A 46 7.18 -12.77 -23.03
C ILE A 46 7.64 -13.84 -24.02
N HIS A 47 8.93 -14.14 -24.07
CA HIS A 47 9.46 -15.14 -25.00
C HIS A 47 8.84 -16.53 -24.74
N LEU A 48 8.74 -16.93 -23.47
CA LEU A 48 8.20 -18.23 -23.08
C LEU A 48 6.68 -18.34 -23.30
N ALA A 49 5.95 -17.30 -22.93
CA ALA A 49 4.50 -17.36 -22.83
C ALA A 49 3.76 -16.77 -24.05
N TRP A 50 4.48 -16.17 -25.01
CA TRP A 50 3.86 -15.50 -26.17
C TRP A 50 2.93 -16.41 -26.98
N GLN A 51 3.42 -17.57 -27.40
CA GLN A 51 2.66 -18.45 -28.28
C GLN A 51 1.38 -19.02 -27.62
N PRO A 52 1.43 -19.56 -26.39
CA PRO A 52 0.22 -20.06 -25.75
C PRO A 52 -0.82 -18.96 -25.50
N HIS A 53 -0.38 -17.75 -25.10
CA HIS A 53 -1.31 -16.64 -24.86
C HIS A 53 -1.90 -16.11 -26.15
N LEU A 54 -1.09 -15.97 -27.21
CA LEU A 54 -1.58 -15.56 -28.52
C LEU A 54 -2.61 -16.57 -29.06
N ALA A 55 -2.36 -17.87 -28.92
CA ALA A 55 -3.31 -18.89 -29.34
C ALA A 55 -4.63 -18.83 -28.58
N LEU A 56 -4.57 -18.53 -27.25
CA LEU A 56 -5.77 -18.37 -26.43
C LEU A 56 -6.58 -17.13 -26.84
N VAL A 57 -5.92 -15.99 -26.97
CA VAL A 57 -6.55 -14.70 -27.33
C VAL A 57 -7.10 -14.75 -28.77
N ALA A 58 -6.37 -15.38 -29.68
CA ALA A 58 -6.81 -15.54 -31.06
C ALA A 58 -8.07 -16.41 -31.23
N ARG A 59 -8.36 -17.32 -30.30
CA ARG A 59 -9.64 -18.07 -30.29
C ARG A 59 -10.85 -17.16 -30.09
N VAL A 60 -10.68 -16.05 -29.38
CA VAL A 60 -11.77 -15.10 -29.05
C VAL A 60 -11.85 -13.99 -30.09
N PHE A 61 -10.71 -13.42 -30.50
CA PHE A 61 -10.64 -12.21 -31.31
C PHE A 61 -10.16 -12.45 -32.75
N GLY A 62 -9.83 -13.71 -33.13
CA GLY A 62 -9.15 -14.01 -34.37
C GLY A 62 -7.68 -13.60 -34.34
N LEU A 63 -6.90 -14.11 -35.32
CA LEU A 63 -5.48 -13.80 -35.43
C LEU A 63 -5.28 -12.47 -36.16
N ASN A 64 -5.35 -11.35 -35.45
CA ASN A 64 -5.22 -10.01 -35.97
C ASN A 64 -4.29 -9.15 -35.09
N LEU A 65 -4.06 -7.89 -35.49
CA LEU A 65 -3.22 -6.95 -34.74
C LEU A 65 -3.76 -6.71 -33.32
N PHE A 66 -5.09 -6.66 -33.19
CA PHE A 66 -5.73 -6.46 -31.88
C PHE A 66 -5.43 -7.62 -30.92
N ALA A 67 -5.51 -8.87 -31.37
CA ALA A 67 -5.16 -10.03 -30.57
C ALA A 67 -3.68 -10.00 -30.12
N LYS A 68 -2.77 -9.58 -30.98
CA LYS A 68 -1.34 -9.40 -30.64
C LYS A 68 -1.14 -8.32 -29.56
N LEU A 69 -1.83 -7.18 -29.68
CA LEU A 69 -1.76 -6.10 -28.68
C LEU A 69 -2.34 -6.55 -27.34
N VAL A 70 -3.48 -7.21 -27.33
CA VAL A 70 -4.09 -7.75 -26.10
C VAL A 70 -3.17 -8.77 -25.44
N THR A 71 -2.57 -9.67 -26.24
CA THR A 71 -1.58 -10.65 -25.72
C THR A 71 -0.38 -9.95 -25.09
N LEU A 72 0.17 -8.94 -25.76
CA LEU A 72 1.30 -8.18 -25.22
C LEU A 72 0.96 -7.50 -23.90
N LEU A 73 -0.21 -6.84 -23.81
CA LEU A 73 -0.66 -6.19 -22.59
C LEU A 73 -0.88 -7.19 -21.45
N LEU A 74 -1.46 -8.35 -21.77
CA LEU A 74 -1.66 -9.42 -20.80
C LEU A 74 -0.33 -9.92 -20.25
N LEU A 75 0.64 -10.22 -21.11
CA LEU A 75 1.97 -10.70 -20.72
C LEU A 75 2.77 -9.65 -19.95
N LEU A 76 2.70 -8.36 -20.33
CA LEU A 76 3.31 -7.30 -19.55
C LEU A 76 2.71 -7.19 -18.14
N THR A 77 1.41 -7.37 -18.04
CA THR A 77 0.71 -7.36 -16.76
C THR A 77 1.09 -8.56 -15.89
N GLU A 78 1.10 -9.76 -16.47
CA GLU A 78 1.48 -10.98 -15.77
C GLU A 78 2.95 -10.98 -15.34
N SER A 79 3.85 -10.44 -16.17
CA SER A 79 5.28 -10.36 -15.83
C SER A 79 5.56 -9.49 -14.61
N ALA A 80 4.67 -8.58 -14.26
CA ALA A 80 4.79 -7.79 -13.03
C ALA A 80 4.72 -8.65 -11.76
N LEU A 81 3.93 -9.74 -11.76
CA LEU A 81 3.76 -10.61 -10.59
C LEU A 81 5.06 -11.27 -10.13
N PRO A 82 5.82 -12.00 -10.99
CA PRO A 82 7.11 -12.58 -10.60
C PRO A 82 8.14 -11.51 -10.23
N VAL A 83 8.14 -10.35 -10.90
CA VAL A 83 9.01 -9.23 -10.52
C VAL A 83 8.72 -8.77 -9.09
N TYR A 84 7.45 -8.53 -8.75
CA TYR A 84 7.08 -8.17 -7.39
C TYR A 84 7.43 -9.27 -6.39
N ALA A 85 7.16 -10.54 -6.70
CA ALA A 85 7.46 -11.66 -5.81
C ALA A 85 8.95 -11.73 -5.46
N VAL A 86 9.82 -11.53 -6.46
CA VAL A 86 11.28 -11.58 -6.28
C VAL A 86 11.83 -10.37 -5.52
N PHE A 87 11.30 -9.17 -5.82
CA PHE A 87 11.90 -7.93 -5.31
C PHE A 87 11.19 -7.33 -4.10
N ASP A 88 9.97 -7.75 -3.73
CA ASP A 88 9.20 -7.17 -2.62
C ASP A 88 10.00 -7.16 -1.30
N HIS A 89 10.61 -8.30 -0.94
CA HIS A 89 11.38 -8.37 0.30
C HIS A 89 12.59 -7.41 0.30
N ARG A 90 13.30 -7.31 -0.82
CA ARG A 90 14.44 -6.40 -0.97
C ARG A 90 14.00 -4.94 -0.97
N PHE A 91 12.87 -4.65 -1.61
CA PHE A 91 12.27 -3.32 -1.63
C PHE A 91 11.86 -2.87 -0.23
N ARG A 92 11.16 -3.70 0.52
CA ARG A 92 10.80 -3.42 1.93
C ARG A 92 12.03 -3.24 2.82
N ARG A 93 13.08 -4.02 2.60
CA ARG A 93 14.34 -3.83 3.31
C ARG A 93 14.97 -2.47 3.00
N MET A 94 14.98 -2.08 1.73
CA MET A 94 15.46 -0.76 1.28
C MET A 94 14.62 0.37 1.88
N GLN A 95 13.30 0.25 1.87
CA GLN A 95 12.41 1.22 2.50
C GLN A 95 12.76 1.41 3.99
N ARG A 96 12.94 0.33 4.75
CA ARG A 96 13.34 0.42 6.16
C ARG A 96 14.69 1.10 6.36
N GLN A 97 15.66 0.81 5.50
CA GLN A 97 16.98 1.45 5.57
C GLN A 97 16.90 2.94 5.27
N LEU A 98 16.16 3.35 4.23
CA LEU A 98 15.95 4.75 3.88
C LEU A 98 15.19 5.49 4.98
N PHE A 99 14.16 4.89 5.53
CA PHE A 99 13.40 5.46 6.65
C PHE A 99 14.31 5.75 7.84
N THR A 100 15.07 4.76 8.28
CA THR A 100 16.00 4.90 9.43
C THR A 100 17.12 5.91 9.13
N ALA A 101 17.68 5.88 7.92
CA ALA A 101 18.73 6.83 7.52
C ALA A 101 18.20 8.27 7.53
N THR A 102 16.97 8.50 7.05
CA THR A 102 16.33 9.82 7.04
C THR A 102 16.08 10.33 8.45
N LEU A 103 15.58 9.49 9.37
CA LEU A 103 15.40 9.87 10.77
C LEU A 103 16.74 10.25 11.44
N ARG A 104 17.80 9.47 11.19
CA ARG A 104 19.15 9.77 11.71
C ARG A 104 19.69 11.10 11.19
N MET A 105 19.48 11.37 9.89
CA MET A 105 19.87 12.67 9.28
C MET A 105 19.13 13.86 9.93
N LYS A 106 17.91 13.64 10.41
CA LYS A 106 17.12 14.64 11.13
C LYS A 106 17.42 14.69 12.63
N GLY A 107 18.30 13.82 13.14
CA GLY A 107 18.65 13.76 14.57
C GLY A 107 17.49 13.26 15.45
N VAL A 108 16.49 12.60 14.85
CA VAL A 108 15.28 12.18 15.56
C VAL A 108 15.42 10.73 16.01
N GLN A 109 15.24 10.51 17.31
CA GLN A 109 15.05 9.18 17.89
C GLN A 109 13.59 8.97 18.19
N VAL A 110 13.02 7.89 17.66
CA VAL A 110 11.61 7.52 17.92
C VAL A 110 11.52 6.91 19.33
N ALA A 111 10.88 7.62 20.23
CA ALA A 111 10.62 7.11 21.57
C ALA A 111 9.53 6.01 21.53
N PRO A 112 9.63 4.96 22.35
CA PRO A 112 8.57 3.96 22.47
C PRO A 112 7.27 4.61 22.97
N MET A 113 6.16 3.97 22.67
CA MET A 113 4.83 4.41 23.12
C MET A 113 4.76 4.42 24.66
N SER A 114 4.05 5.39 25.21
CA SER A 114 3.79 5.43 26.64
C SER A 114 2.96 4.21 27.07
N GLN A 115 3.12 3.75 28.30
CA GLN A 115 2.31 2.64 28.82
C GLN A 115 0.79 2.93 28.76
N ALA A 116 0.41 4.19 28.98
CA ALA A 116 -1.00 4.62 28.89
C ALA A 116 -1.53 4.50 27.47
N ASP A 117 -0.76 4.95 26.47
CA ASP A 117 -1.16 4.82 25.05
C ASP A 117 -1.20 3.37 24.60
N ALA A 118 -0.26 2.54 25.07
CA ALA A 118 -0.24 1.10 24.77
C ALA A 118 -1.46 0.38 25.35
N ALA A 119 -1.84 0.69 26.60
CA ALA A 119 -3.04 0.16 27.23
C ALA A 119 -4.32 0.61 26.50
N ALA A 120 -4.41 1.89 26.12
CA ALA A 120 -5.52 2.43 25.35
C ALA A 120 -5.65 1.73 23.98
N LEU A 121 -4.54 1.55 23.27
CA LEU A 121 -4.50 0.85 21.98
C LEU A 121 -4.99 -0.60 22.11
N THR A 122 -4.52 -1.30 23.14
CA THR A 122 -4.94 -2.70 23.41
C THR A 122 -6.44 -2.79 23.70
N ALA A 123 -6.97 -1.87 24.53
CA ALA A 123 -8.40 -1.81 24.82
C ALA A 123 -9.25 -1.54 23.57
N HIS A 124 -8.81 -0.62 22.69
CA HIS A 124 -9.48 -0.36 21.42
C HIS A 124 -9.50 -1.56 20.50
N LEU A 125 -8.37 -2.27 20.36
CA LEU A 125 -8.27 -3.49 19.55
C LEU A 125 -9.21 -4.59 20.09
N ALA A 126 -9.25 -4.79 21.40
CA ALA A 126 -10.16 -5.76 22.02
C ALA A 126 -11.64 -5.42 21.74
N LYS A 127 -12.02 -4.14 21.85
CA LYS A 127 -13.38 -3.67 21.56
C LYS A 127 -13.74 -3.89 20.07
N GLN A 128 -12.82 -3.58 19.15
CA GLN A 128 -13.02 -3.85 17.72
C GLN A 128 -13.21 -5.33 17.41
N GLN A 129 -12.37 -6.18 17.97
CA GLN A 129 -12.48 -7.64 17.78
C GLN A 129 -13.80 -8.18 18.34
N GLN A 130 -14.25 -7.68 19.50
CA GLN A 130 -15.54 -8.06 20.07
C GLN A 130 -16.71 -7.64 19.18
N GLN A 131 -16.70 -6.40 18.67
CA GLN A 131 -17.72 -5.92 17.74
C GLN A 131 -17.75 -6.74 16.44
N GLN A 132 -16.58 -7.09 15.92
CA GLN A 132 -16.48 -7.91 14.71
C GLN A 132 -17.04 -9.32 14.94
N ARG A 133 -16.74 -9.96 16.09
CA ARG A 133 -17.31 -11.25 16.46
C ARG A 133 -18.83 -11.20 16.59
N GLN A 134 -19.38 -10.16 17.20
CA GLN A 134 -20.83 -9.95 17.33
C GLN A 134 -21.50 -9.78 15.95
N GLN A 135 -20.88 -9.02 15.02
CA GLN A 135 -21.39 -8.86 13.66
C GLN A 135 -21.39 -10.17 12.88
N ILE A 136 -20.34 -10.98 13.01
CA ILE A 136 -20.26 -12.31 12.38
C ILE A 136 -21.32 -13.24 12.95
N ALA A 137 -21.49 -13.27 14.26
CA ALA A 137 -22.52 -14.09 14.93
C ALA A 137 -23.93 -13.66 14.52
N ALA A 138 -24.19 -12.36 14.42
CA ALA A 138 -25.49 -11.83 13.99
C ALA A 138 -25.78 -12.14 12.50
N ALA A 139 -24.74 -12.17 11.65
CA ALA A 139 -24.87 -12.51 10.24
C ALA A 139 -25.12 -14.01 10.01
N SER A 140 -24.49 -14.89 10.80
CA SER A 140 -24.67 -16.35 10.67
C SER A 140 -26.02 -16.85 11.14
N GLY A 141 -26.71 -16.10 12.00
CA GLY A 141 -28.05 -16.50 12.48
C GLY A 141 -29.22 -16.18 11.53
N LYS A 142 -28.99 -15.46 10.44
CA LYS A 142 -30.07 -14.92 9.58
C LYS A 142 -30.16 -15.53 8.17
N THR A 143 -29.29 -16.46 7.77
CA THR A 143 -29.24 -16.92 6.37
C THR A 143 -29.58 -18.39 6.23
N GLY A 144 -30.66 -18.70 5.48
CA GLY A 144 -30.90 -20.03 4.92
C GLY A 144 -29.80 -20.41 3.93
N LEU A 145 -29.45 -21.69 3.84
CA LEU A 145 -28.24 -22.25 3.20
C LEU A 145 -27.97 -21.78 1.75
N ALA A 146 -28.99 -21.56 0.91
CA ALA A 146 -28.82 -21.19 -0.49
C ALA A 146 -28.66 -19.66 -0.70
N ALA A 147 -29.40 -18.84 0.03
CA ALA A 147 -29.22 -17.39 0.06
C ALA A 147 -27.88 -16.99 0.71
N GLY A 148 -27.40 -17.83 1.64
CA GLY A 148 -26.13 -17.68 2.32
C GLY A 148 -24.91 -17.81 1.41
N ALA A 149 -24.92 -18.71 0.43
CA ALA A 149 -23.79 -18.89 -0.49
C ALA A 149 -23.64 -17.71 -1.48
N ALA A 150 -24.71 -17.24 -2.06
CA ALA A 150 -24.70 -16.08 -2.95
C ALA A 150 -24.37 -14.79 -2.19
N ALA A 151 -24.96 -14.60 -0.99
CA ALA A 151 -24.63 -13.47 -0.12
C ALA A 151 -23.20 -13.54 0.42
N SER A 152 -22.66 -14.73 0.69
CA SER A 152 -21.27 -14.91 1.11
C SER A 152 -20.30 -14.62 -0.02
N LEU A 153 -20.57 -15.04 -1.25
CA LEU A 153 -19.77 -14.71 -2.43
C LEU A 153 -19.82 -13.20 -2.74
N ALA A 154 -21.01 -12.60 -2.70
CA ALA A 154 -21.16 -11.16 -2.89
C ALA A 154 -20.49 -10.37 -1.76
N SER A 155 -20.61 -10.81 -0.51
CA SER A 155 -19.94 -10.18 0.63
C SER A 155 -18.42 -10.40 0.60
N PHE A 156 -17.96 -11.55 0.13
CA PHE A 156 -16.55 -11.85 -0.09
C PHE A 156 -15.98 -10.97 -1.22
N ALA A 157 -16.66 -10.90 -2.37
CA ALA A 157 -16.31 -10.02 -3.47
C ALA A 157 -16.34 -8.54 -3.04
N TRP A 158 -17.34 -8.13 -2.29
CA TRP A 158 -17.46 -6.79 -1.72
C TRP A 158 -16.33 -6.47 -0.75
N ARG A 159 -15.98 -7.40 0.14
CA ARG A 159 -14.84 -7.24 1.05
C ARG A 159 -13.51 -7.20 0.31
N LEU A 160 -13.33 -8.10 -0.67
CA LEU A 160 -12.14 -8.16 -1.49
C LEU A 160 -11.93 -6.87 -2.30
N LEU A 161 -13.02 -6.31 -2.85
CA LEU A 161 -12.97 -5.13 -3.73
C LEU A 161 -12.98 -3.80 -2.97
N LEU A 162 -13.67 -3.72 -1.84
CA LEU A 162 -13.97 -2.45 -1.19
C LEU A 162 -13.35 -2.26 0.20
N LYS A 163 -12.88 -3.32 0.86
CA LYS A 163 -12.30 -3.20 2.18
C LYS A 163 -10.88 -3.79 2.22
N PRO A 164 -9.83 -2.95 2.09
CA PRO A 164 -8.46 -3.41 2.23
C PRO A 164 -8.28 -4.04 3.61
N GLN A 165 -7.79 -5.28 3.64
CA GLN A 165 -7.48 -5.95 4.88
C GLN A 165 -5.99 -5.79 5.20
N PRO A 166 -5.63 -5.42 6.43
CA PRO A 166 -4.23 -5.22 6.81
C PRO A 166 -3.37 -6.48 6.71
N GLN A 167 -4.00 -7.67 6.65
CA GLN A 167 -3.34 -8.97 6.56
C GLN A 167 -3.35 -9.58 5.16
N GLU A 168 -3.82 -8.85 4.15
CA GLU A 168 -3.84 -9.37 2.78
C GLU A 168 -2.43 -9.71 2.28
N GLY A 169 -2.28 -10.91 1.75
CA GLY A 169 -1.04 -11.30 1.06
C GLY A 169 -0.74 -10.37 -0.12
N LEU A 170 0.56 -10.20 -0.42
CA LEU A 170 1.04 -9.31 -1.48
C LEU A 170 0.32 -9.54 -2.82
N LEU A 171 0.15 -10.82 -3.20
CA LEU A 171 -0.50 -11.19 -4.46
C LEU A 171 -1.96 -10.71 -4.51
N LEU A 172 -2.71 -10.89 -3.43
CA LEU A 172 -4.11 -10.46 -3.37
C LEU A 172 -4.23 -8.94 -3.40
N ARG A 173 -3.33 -8.23 -2.69
CA ARG A 173 -3.24 -6.77 -2.74
C ARG A 173 -2.96 -6.30 -4.16
N LYS A 174 -1.99 -6.88 -4.85
CA LYS A 174 -1.64 -6.52 -6.23
C LYS A 174 -2.73 -6.86 -7.23
N ALA A 175 -3.37 -8.03 -7.10
CA ALA A 175 -4.52 -8.38 -7.93
C ALA A 175 -5.67 -7.37 -7.76
N ARG A 176 -5.93 -6.93 -6.53
CA ARG A 176 -6.92 -5.88 -6.25
C ARG A 176 -6.50 -4.54 -6.86
N ASP A 177 -5.24 -4.13 -6.71
CA ASP A 177 -4.74 -2.87 -7.28
C ASP A 177 -4.88 -2.87 -8.81
N MET A 178 -4.57 -3.99 -9.46
CA MET A 178 -4.74 -4.17 -10.91
C MET A 178 -6.21 -4.13 -11.31
N PHE A 179 -7.09 -4.80 -10.56
CA PHE A 179 -8.53 -4.74 -10.79
C PHE A 179 -9.07 -3.32 -10.60
N THR A 180 -8.63 -2.63 -9.55
CA THR A 180 -9.00 -1.23 -9.27
C THR A 180 -8.54 -0.31 -10.39
N LEU A 181 -7.31 -0.48 -10.89
CA LEU A 181 -6.80 0.28 -12.01
C LEU A 181 -7.60 0.00 -13.29
N GLY A 182 -7.85 -1.27 -13.60
CA GLY A 182 -8.64 -1.67 -14.77
C GLY A 182 -10.07 -1.13 -14.73
N THR A 183 -10.75 -1.22 -13.58
CA THR A 183 -12.10 -0.66 -13.42
C THR A 183 -12.11 0.86 -13.49
N SER A 184 -11.06 1.53 -13.01
CA SER A 184 -10.92 2.99 -13.08
C SER A 184 -10.68 3.51 -14.48
N LEU A 185 -10.06 2.71 -15.35
CA LEU A 185 -9.92 3.04 -16.77
C LEU A 185 -11.27 3.02 -17.50
N VAL A 186 -12.16 2.09 -17.12
CA VAL A 186 -13.51 2.00 -17.69
C VAL A 186 -14.47 3.01 -17.07
N LEU A 187 -14.31 3.25 -15.77
CA LEU A 187 -15.16 4.15 -14.97
C LEU A 187 -14.29 5.17 -14.20
N PRO A 188 -13.76 6.21 -14.89
CA PRO A 188 -12.85 7.20 -14.29
C PRO A 188 -13.35 7.85 -12.98
N PRO A 189 -14.66 8.09 -12.76
CA PRO A 189 -15.15 8.65 -11.50
C PRO A 189 -14.88 7.77 -10.26
N LEU A 190 -14.60 6.47 -10.43
CA LEU A 190 -14.28 5.58 -9.32
C LEU A 190 -12.85 5.74 -8.79
N LEU A 191 -11.94 6.28 -9.60
CA LEU A 191 -10.53 6.44 -9.20
C LEU A 191 -10.35 7.28 -7.93
N PRO A 192 -10.98 8.47 -7.77
CA PRO A 192 -10.88 9.25 -6.53
C PRO A 192 -11.43 8.51 -5.31
N LEU A 193 -12.51 7.74 -5.48
CA LEU A 193 -13.11 6.95 -4.41
C LEU A 193 -12.17 5.85 -3.93
N TYR A 194 -11.57 5.11 -4.86
CA TYR A 194 -10.58 4.08 -4.53
C TYR A 194 -9.32 4.70 -3.90
N ALA A 195 -8.81 5.79 -4.47
CA ALA A 195 -7.64 6.49 -3.94
C ALA A 195 -7.89 6.99 -2.51
N TYR A 196 -9.06 7.57 -2.23
CA TYR A 196 -9.44 8.01 -0.90
C TYR A 196 -9.53 6.84 0.09
N ARG A 197 -10.13 5.73 -0.33
CA ARG A 197 -10.24 4.52 0.50
C ARG A 197 -8.88 3.95 0.85
N ASP A 198 -7.99 3.82 -0.13
CA ASP A 198 -6.71 3.13 0.03
C ASP A 198 -5.63 4.04 0.62
N SER A 199 -5.85 5.35 0.65
CA SER A 199 -4.88 6.34 1.15
C SER A 199 -4.47 6.11 2.62
N ALA A 200 -5.39 5.75 3.49
CA ALA A 200 -5.08 5.47 4.90
C ALA A 200 -4.21 4.20 5.04
N ALA A 201 -4.52 3.15 4.26
CA ALA A 201 -3.75 1.91 4.26
C ALA A 201 -2.34 2.13 3.69
N GLU A 202 -2.20 2.97 2.65
CA GLU A 202 -0.90 3.33 2.09
C GLU A 202 -0.07 4.11 3.11
N ALA A 203 -0.64 5.12 3.75
CA ALA A 203 0.03 5.87 4.82
C ALA A 203 0.47 4.95 5.97
N ALA A 204 -0.39 4.04 6.42
CA ALA A 204 -0.06 3.06 7.46
C ALA A 204 1.13 2.18 7.05
N SER A 205 1.14 1.72 5.79
CA SER A 205 2.21 0.85 5.28
C SER A 205 3.56 1.58 5.18
N LEU A 206 3.57 2.83 4.72
CA LEU A 206 4.77 3.66 4.62
C LEU A 206 5.32 4.06 6.01
N LEU A 207 4.44 4.25 6.98
CA LEU A 207 4.78 4.53 8.37
C LEU A 207 4.97 3.25 9.22
N ALA A 208 4.94 2.05 8.63
CA ALA A 208 5.03 0.80 9.38
C ALA A 208 6.29 0.71 10.26
N SER A 209 7.43 1.21 9.76
CA SER A 209 8.68 1.26 10.54
C SER A 209 8.56 2.19 11.77
N TYR A 210 7.85 3.29 11.64
CA TYR A 210 7.56 4.22 12.73
C TYR A 210 6.67 3.58 13.79
N TRP A 211 5.55 3.00 13.36
CA TRP A 211 4.63 2.31 14.28
C TRP A 211 5.29 1.15 15.02
N HIS A 212 6.12 0.39 14.30
CA HIS A 212 6.89 -0.70 14.90
C HIS A 212 7.85 -0.19 15.99
N SER A 213 8.56 0.91 15.72
CA SER A 213 9.44 1.55 16.71
C SER A 213 8.68 2.08 17.93
N LYS A 214 7.40 2.44 17.76
CA LYS A 214 6.49 2.81 18.85
C LYS A 214 5.96 1.60 19.64
N GLY A 215 6.16 0.38 19.17
CA GLY A 215 5.64 -0.84 19.78
C GLY A 215 4.32 -1.34 19.19
N ALA A 216 3.74 -0.65 18.19
CA ALA A 216 2.57 -1.11 17.46
C ALA A 216 2.99 -2.10 16.37
N THR A 217 3.14 -3.37 16.72
CA THR A 217 3.67 -4.41 15.83
C THR A 217 2.61 -5.06 14.95
N SER A 218 1.35 -5.08 15.38
CA SER A 218 0.26 -5.69 14.60
C SER A 218 -0.22 -4.73 13.49
N ALA A 219 -0.59 -5.30 12.34
CA ALA A 219 -1.17 -4.53 11.23
C ALA A 219 -2.49 -3.84 11.63
N GLU A 220 -3.25 -4.46 12.52
CA GLU A 220 -4.50 -3.90 13.06
C GLU A 220 -4.23 -2.65 13.91
N ALA A 221 -3.20 -2.70 14.78
CA ALA A 221 -2.79 -1.55 15.58
C ALA A 221 -2.32 -0.39 14.69
N GLN A 222 -1.55 -0.69 13.65
CA GLN A 222 -1.07 0.31 12.70
C GLN A 222 -2.21 0.95 11.91
N ALA A 223 -3.18 0.13 11.45
CA ALA A 223 -4.36 0.62 10.75
C ALA A 223 -5.23 1.52 11.66
N LEU A 224 -5.41 1.13 12.92
CA LEU A 224 -6.16 1.91 13.91
C LEU A 224 -5.49 3.26 14.17
N LEU A 225 -4.17 3.28 14.33
CA LEU A 225 -3.40 4.51 14.54
C LEU A 225 -3.45 5.43 13.31
N ALA A 226 -3.41 4.86 12.11
CA ALA A 226 -3.56 5.61 10.87
C ALA A 226 -4.97 6.22 10.74
N ASP A 227 -6.01 5.46 11.06
CA ASP A 227 -7.39 5.95 11.01
C ASP A 227 -7.68 6.99 12.09
N ALA A 228 -7.11 6.84 13.28
CA ALA A 228 -7.26 7.79 14.36
C ALA A 228 -6.75 9.21 14.02
N ARG A 229 -5.75 9.32 13.15
CA ARG A 229 -5.22 10.60 12.66
C ARG A 229 -5.96 11.19 11.46
N GLY A 230 -6.91 10.43 10.91
CA GLY A 230 -7.86 10.91 9.90
C GLY A 230 -7.21 11.58 8.69
N TRP A 231 -7.57 12.84 8.43
CA TRP A 231 -7.14 13.58 7.24
C TRP A 231 -5.63 13.83 7.14
N GLU A 232 -4.90 13.92 8.25
CA GLU A 232 -3.45 14.14 8.22
C GLU A 232 -2.73 13.01 7.49
N LEU A 233 -3.03 11.76 7.86
CA LEU A 233 -2.41 10.60 7.22
C LEU A 233 -3.07 10.24 5.89
N ARG A 234 -4.38 10.46 5.75
CA ARG A 234 -5.05 10.24 4.46
C ARG A 234 -4.53 11.18 3.38
N GLY A 235 -4.30 12.45 3.71
CA GLY A 235 -3.71 13.41 2.79
C GLY A 235 -2.31 12.99 2.33
N PHE A 236 -1.45 12.59 3.26
CA PHE A 236 -0.14 12.02 2.96
C PHE A 236 -0.26 10.78 2.06
N GLY A 237 -1.11 9.83 2.45
CA GLY A 237 -1.29 8.58 1.71
C GLY A 237 -1.90 8.78 0.32
N LEU A 238 -2.79 9.77 0.15
CA LEU A 238 -3.38 10.08 -1.15
C LEU A 238 -2.32 10.54 -2.16
N VAL A 239 -1.43 11.45 -1.74
CA VAL A 239 -0.34 11.92 -2.61
C VAL A 239 0.66 10.81 -2.86
N ALA A 240 1.04 10.05 -1.82
CA ALA A 240 1.95 8.91 -1.97
C ALA A 240 1.39 7.85 -2.92
N LEU A 241 0.11 7.54 -2.81
CA LEU A 241 -0.58 6.61 -3.70
C LEU A 241 -0.62 7.13 -5.14
N GLY A 242 -0.96 8.41 -5.33
CA GLY A 242 -0.95 9.05 -6.65
C GLY A 242 0.41 8.96 -7.33
N LEU A 243 1.49 9.21 -6.60
CA LEU A 243 2.85 9.06 -7.10
C LEU A 243 3.18 7.59 -7.44
N SER A 244 2.68 6.64 -6.66
CA SER A 244 2.90 5.21 -6.88
C SER A 244 2.17 4.66 -8.13
N TYR A 245 1.16 5.37 -8.64
CA TYR A 245 0.47 5.01 -9.88
C TYR A 245 1.21 5.46 -11.16
N ILE A 246 2.28 6.25 -11.05
CA ILE A 246 3.04 6.65 -12.23
C ILE A 246 3.84 5.45 -12.74
N PRO A 247 3.51 4.90 -13.92
CA PRO A 247 4.20 3.75 -14.48
C PRO A 247 5.70 4.03 -14.61
N LEU A 248 6.53 2.99 -14.52
CA LEU A 248 8.00 3.05 -14.60
C LEU A 248 8.67 3.81 -13.44
N ALA A 249 8.08 4.88 -12.94
CA ALA A 249 8.61 5.65 -11.81
C ALA A 249 8.15 5.11 -10.43
N SER A 250 7.19 4.20 -10.39
CA SER A 250 6.54 3.73 -9.14
C SER A 250 7.53 3.20 -8.10
N TRP A 251 8.59 2.49 -8.51
CA TRP A 251 9.63 2.02 -7.59
C TRP A 251 10.44 3.17 -6.98
N ALA A 252 10.87 4.12 -7.81
CA ALA A 252 11.63 5.29 -7.36
C ALA A 252 10.76 6.18 -6.46
N LEU A 253 9.52 6.42 -6.87
CA LEU A 253 8.56 7.23 -6.11
C LEU A 253 8.11 6.53 -4.83
N GLY A 254 8.00 5.21 -4.80
CA GLY A 254 7.75 4.43 -3.59
C GLY A 254 8.89 4.57 -2.57
N LEU A 255 10.15 4.64 -3.03
CA LEU A 255 11.29 4.92 -2.14
C LEU A 255 11.29 6.38 -1.66
N SER A 256 10.96 7.35 -2.52
CA SER A 256 10.83 8.76 -2.10
C SER A 256 9.67 8.97 -1.13
N ASN A 257 8.55 8.27 -1.33
CA ASN A 257 7.43 8.27 -0.38
C ASN A 257 7.86 7.76 1.00
N THR A 258 8.76 6.79 1.05
CA THR A 258 9.35 6.31 2.33
C THR A 258 10.19 7.37 3.01
N VAL A 259 10.97 8.16 2.25
CA VAL A 259 11.70 9.32 2.79
C VAL A 259 10.71 10.38 3.31
N GLY A 260 9.65 10.66 2.55
CA GLY A 260 8.56 11.55 2.98
C GLY A 260 7.86 11.06 4.26
N ALA A 261 7.63 9.75 4.39
CA ALA A 261 7.07 9.15 5.61
C ALA A 261 8.00 9.34 6.82
N ALA A 262 9.32 9.22 6.63
CA ALA A 262 10.29 9.47 7.70
C ALA A 262 10.32 10.95 8.11
N LEU A 263 10.16 11.88 7.17
CA LEU A 263 10.02 13.31 7.47
C LEU A 263 8.75 13.60 8.26
N LEU A 264 7.62 13.00 7.85
CA LEU A 264 6.37 13.11 8.60
C LEU A 264 6.50 12.52 10.02
N ALA A 265 7.14 11.36 10.16
CA ALA A 265 7.39 10.74 11.46
C ALA A 265 8.26 11.63 12.35
N ALA A 266 9.31 12.26 11.79
CA ALA A 266 10.15 13.20 12.51
C ALA A 266 9.36 14.42 13.01
N ASP A 267 8.46 14.96 12.20
CA ASP A 267 7.60 16.08 12.60
C ASP A 267 6.57 15.67 13.66
N LEU A 268 6.03 14.44 13.58
CA LEU A 268 5.14 13.90 14.60
C LEU A 268 5.83 13.77 15.96
N GLU A 269 7.09 13.30 15.99
CA GLU A 269 7.89 13.25 17.21
C GLU A 269 8.19 14.66 17.76
N ALA A 270 8.60 15.58 16.91
CA ALA A 270 8.91 16.96 17.32
C ALA A 270 7.70 17.69 17.92
N ARG A 271 6.49 17.37 17.44
CA ARG A 271 5.25 17.95 17.98
C ARG A 271 4.77 17.29 19.27
N GLY A 272 5.34 16.15 19.67
CA GLY A 272 4.90 15.40 20.85
C GLY A 272 3.43 15.00 20.81
N VAL A 273 2.86 14.80 19.62
CA VAL A 273 1.42 14.57 19.43
C VAL A 273 1.06 13.18 19.95
N PRO A 274 0.05 13.04 20.85
CA PRO A 274 -0.38 11.73 21.34
C PRO A 274 -0.83 10.85 20.17
N LEU A 275 -0.51 9.56 20.25
CA LEU A 275 -0.82 8.59 19.18
C LEU A 275 -2.32 8.42 18.97
N LEU A 276 -3.09 8.44 20.05
CA LEU A 276 -4.54 8.41 20.02
C LEU A 276 -5.10 9.77 20.45
N PRO A 277 -6.02 10.37 19.69
CA PRO A 277 -6.64 11.64 20.08
C PRO A 277 -7.44 11.44 21.38
N LYS A 278 -7.17 12.34 22.37
CA LYS A 278 -7.93 12.39 23.61
C LYS A 278 -9.40 12.68 23.26
N GLY A 279 -10.29 11.72 23.43
CA GLY A 279 -11.72 11.88 23.15
C GLY A 279 -12.38 10.75 22.37
N ARG A 280 -11.60 9.85 21.76
CA ARG A 280 -12.15 8.62 21.17
C ARG A 280 -12.06 7.40 22.11
N ALA A 281 -11.73 7.62 23.39
CA ALA A 281 -11.62 6.60 24.42
C ALA A 281 -12.95 6.32 25.13
N GLY A 282 -14.08 6.71 24.52
CA GLY A 282 -15.41 6.47 25.05
C GLY A 282 -16.16 5.37 24.28
#